data_6bba718bc7353b55745047f6a6cd65b3
#
_entry.id   6bba718bc7353b55745047f6a6cd65b3
#
_cell.length_a   1.000
_cell.length_b   1.000
_cell.length_c   1.000
_cell.angle_alpha   90.00
_cell.angle_beta   90.00
_cell.angle_gamma   90.00
#
_symmetry.space_group_name_H-M   'P 1'
#
loop_
_entity.id
_entity.type
_entity.pdbx_description
1 polymer ?
#
loop_
_entity_poly.entity_id
_entity_poly.type
_entity_poly.pdbx_seq_one_letter_code
_entity_poly.pdbx_strand_id
1 'polypeptide(L)'
;MLALLAALPILLVLALMLGLRWPASRAGIAGAALALLVAVVGFGLGTEVLPDVGLAGSLAGVAAEAGFTSATILWIILPALAIYHLQVATGGTDVLRVALGRLSGDPRILALLIAWFFTLFMEGGAGFGSPVALAAPFLVGVGYKPLVAVVIAMIGNGVGVSFGAIGTPIVPMVAATGFDPLELSAASAVYHLAFGIVPLVVMMYIASRGTGTRMTGSIWGWTLLAGATFLVPMWAIATYVGPELPTLGGALVGMALFVAVLLLVRRWRGVPEASEMDPGTADAGAGGPRTSGAPDALADVDTSARALLRAGAPYLILITLVLLTRLVPPVADPLDGVVLRWSLEGGFTGSFSPLTHPGTLLVLSFLLGALVQRAALPKLGGALTTTLKQLVPVTIALLAMLLLARTMVRSGMTEELAQAAAGSTASAWPVLAPLVGVLGTFVTGSGTASNVLFTDLQVATAEQLGYDTLPLLGAQNFGASVGNPIAPHNIVAGGATVGLTGSEADVMRRTIGITLVYAVLGGLLALLLV
;
A
#
# COMPACT_ATOMS: atom_id res chain seq x y z
N MET A 1 -25.14 -22.66 -12.80
CA MET A 1 -25.73 -22.59 -11.43
C MET A 1 -24.63 -22.63 -10.36
N LEU A 2 -23.66 -23.52 -10.47
CA LEU A 2 -22.53 -23.63 -9.52
C LEU A 2 -21.71 -22.35 -9.44
N ALA A 3 -21.39 -21.69 -10.56
CA ALA A 3 -20.67 -20.41 -10.56
C ALA A 3 -21.39 -19.29 -9.76
N LEU A 4 -22.72 -19.25 -9.79
CA LEU A 4 -23.48 -18.30 -8.96
C LEU A 4 -23.37 -18.64 -7.47
N LEU A 5 -23.41 -19.91 -7.11
CA LEU A 5 -23.17 -20.35 -5.73
C LEU A 5 -21.76 -20.01 -5.27
N ALA A 6 -20.76 -20.24 -6.14
CA ALA A 6 -19.37 -19.90 -5.87
C ALA A 6 -19.14 -18.39 -5.68
N ALA A 7 -19.91 -17.55 -6.38
CA ALA A 7 -19.83 -16.09 -6.25
C ALA A 7 -20.45 -15.56 -4.95
N LEU A 8 -21.41 -16.28 -4.34
CA LEU A 8 -22.19 -15.78 -3.20
C LEU A 8 -21.34 -15.28 -2.02
N PRO A 9 -20.27 -15.95 -1.59
CA PRO A 9 -19.46 -15.46 -0.47
C PRO A 9 -18.80 -14.09 -0.74
N ILE A 10 -18.26 -13.91 -1.96
CA ILE A 10 -17.65 -12.63 -2.37
C ILE A 10 -18.75 -11.57 -2.51
N LEU A 11 -19.85 -11.89 -3.17
CA LEU A 11 -20.98 -10.96 -3.33
C LEU A 11 -21.60 -10.56 -1.99
N LEU A 12 -21.65 -11.47 -1.01
CA LEU A 12 -22.11 -11.14 0.34
C LEU A 12 -21.17 -10.15 1.00
N VAL A 13 -19.84 -10.37 0.95
CA VAL A 13 -18.86 -9.43 1.49
C VAL A 13 -19.04 -8.04 0.87
N LEU A 14 -19.13 -7.97 -0.46
CA LEU A 14 -19.35 -6.74 -1.20
C LEU A 14 -20.67 -6.05 -0.77
N ALA A 15 -21.77 -6.78 -0.72
CA ALA A 15 -23.07 -6.25 -0.33
C ALA A 15 -23.09 -5.73 1.11
N LEU A 16 -22.49 -6.45 2.06
CA LEU A 16 -22.40 -6.02 3.46
C LEU A 16 -21.55 -4.76 3.62
N MET A 17 -20.41 -4.67 2.91
CA MET A 17 -19.53 -3.51 3.01
C MET A 17 -20.08 -2.29 2.27
N LEU A 18 -20.61 -2.46 1.05
CA LEU A 18 -21.13 -1.35 0.24
C LEU A 18 -22.55 -0.95 0.66
N GLY A 19 -23.43 -1.91 0.91
CA GLY A 19 -24.84 -1.67 1.24
C GLY A 19 -25.04 -1.31 2.71
N LEU A 20 -24.51 -2.13 3.62
CA LEU A 20 -24.71 -1.97 5.07
C LEU A 20 -23.55 -1.23 5.77
N ARG A 21 -22.48 -0.89 5.03
CA ARG A 21 -21.27 -0.22 5.56
C ARG A 21 -20.62 -0.98 6.73
N TRP A 22 -20.66 -2.30 6.68
CA TRP A 22 -19.98 -3.12 7.68
C TRP A 22 -18.46 -3.00 7.53
N PRO A 23 -17.72 -3.02 8.66
CA PRO A 23 -16.25 -3.09 8.60
C PRO A 23 -15.81 -4.44 8.01
N ALA A 24 -14.64 -4.46 7.36
CA ALA A 24 -14.07 -5.64 6.69
C ALA A 24 -14.00 -6.88 7.61
N SER A 25 -13.77 -6.69 8.91
CA SER A 25 -13.76 -7.78 9.88
C SER A 25 -15.10 -8.49 10.01
N ARG A 26 -16.20 -7.75 10.12
CA ARG A 26 -17.56 -8.35 10.22
C ARG A 26 -18.03 -8.93 8.90
N ALA A 27 -17.83 -8.21 7.81
CA ALA A 27 -18.21 -8.68 6.47
C ALA A 27 -17.39 -9.93 6.08
N GLY A 28 -16.10 -9.95 6.40
CA GLY A 28 -15.22 -11.10 6.18
C GLY A 28 -15.66 -12.35 6.96
N ILE A 29 -16.04 -12.20 8.23
CA ILE A 29 -16.58 -13.32 9.04
C ILE A 29 -17.85 -13.88 8.38
N ALA A 30 -18.79 -13.02 7.98
CA ALA A 30 -20.03 -13.46 7.32
C ALA A 30 -19.74 -14.14 5.98
N GLY A 31 -18.81 -13.59 5.19
CA GLY A 31 -18.36 -14.18 3.93
C GLY A 31 -17.70 -15.55 4.11
N ALA A 32 -16.79 -15.67 5.10
CA ALA A 32 -16.12 -16.93 5.41
C ALA A 32 -17.12 -18.01 5.89
N ALA A 33 -18.08 -17.62 6.73
CA ALA A 33 -19.13 -18.54 7.18
C ALA A 33 -19.99 -19.02 6.00
N LEU A 34 -20.37 -18.14 5.08
CA LEU A 34 -21.10 -18.51 3.87
C LEU A 34 -20.23 -19.36 2.94
N ALA A 35 -18.95 -19.04 2.78
CA ALA A 35 -18.02 -19.84 1.97
C ALA A 35 -17.92 -21.27 2.49
N LEU A 36 -17.76 -21.45 3.80
CA LEU A 36 -17.74 -22.79 4.43
C LEU A 36 -19.06 -23.54 4.20
N LEU A 37 -20.20 -22.88 4.37
CA LEU A 37 -21.51 -23.48 4.12
C LEU A 37 -21.66 -23.93 2.66
N VAL A 38 -21.34 -23.05 1.70
CA VAL A 38 -21.41 -23.36 0.26
C VAL A 38 -20.41 -24.45 -0.12
N ALA A 39 -19.19 -24.42 0.43
CA ALA A 39 -18.18 -25.44 0.19
C ALA A 39 -18.66 -26.84 0.61
N VAL A 40 -19.25 -26.94 1.79
CA VAL A 40 -19.70 -28.24 2.33
C VAL A 40 -20.99 -28.72 1.62
N VAL A 41 -21.99 -27.85 1.48
CA VAL A 41 -23.32 -28.25 0.98
C VAL A 41 -23.39 -28.23 -0.54
N GLY A 42 -22.73 -27.25 -1.19
CA GLY A 42 -22.82 -27.06 -2.64
C GLY A 42 -21.71 -27.72 -3.43
N PHE A 43 -20.51 -27.86 -2.84
CA PHE A 43 -19.31 -28.39 -3.50
C PHE A 43 -18.77 -29.68 -2.87
N GLY A 44 -19.42 -30.23 -1.84
CA GLY A 44 -19.04 -31.53 -1.26
C GLY A 44 -17.65 -31.55 -0.59
N LEU A 45 -17.20 -30.43 -0.01
CA LEU A 45 -15.92 -30.39 0.70
C LEU A 45 -15.90 -31.43 1.86
N GLY A 46 -14.92 -32.31 1.84
CA GLY A 46 -14.78 -33.39 2.81
C GLY A 46 -15.60 -34.65 2.50
N THR A 47 -16.37 -34.66 1.39
CA THR A 47 -17.15 -35.84 0.94
C THR A 47 -16.87 -36.20 -0.52
N GLU A 48 -16.99 -35.27 -1.44
CA GLU A 48 -16.66 -35.41 -2.87
C GLU A 48 -15.28 -34.82 -3.18
N VAL A 49 -15.00 -33.65 -2.58
CA VAL A 49 -13.69 -32.98 -2.63
C VAL A 49 -12.93 -33.31 -1.34
N LEU A 50 -11.74 -33.92 -1.46
CA LEU A 50 -10.91 -34.37 -0.35
C LEU A 50 -11.58 -35.48 0.54
N PRO A 51 -12.19 -36.53 -0.06
CA PRO A 51 -12.91 -37.56 0.72
C PRO A 51 -12.02 -38.31 1.70
N ASP A 52 -10.75 -38.53 1.35
CA ASP A 52 -9.77 -39.27 2.20
C ASP A 52 -9.43 -38.48 3.48
N VAL A 53 -9.50 -37.16 3.44
CA VAL A 53 -9.24 -36.27 4.59
C VAL A 53 -10.49 -36.10 5.45
N GLY A 54 -11.65 -36.23 4.85
CA GLY A 54 -12.94 -36.01 5.47
C GLY A 54 -13.21 -34.55 5.83
N LEU A 55 -14.43 -34.25 6.31
CA LEU A 55 -14.85 -32.90 6.60
C LEU A 55 -14.00 -32.24 7.71
N ALA A 56 -13.78 -32.94 8.80
CA ALA A 56 -13.02 -32.39 9.93
C ALA A 56 -11.58 -32.05 9.55
N GLY A 57 -10.91 -32.93 8.81
CA GLY A 57 -9.55 -32.71 8.32
C GLY A 57 -9.48 -31.58 7.30
N SER A 58 -10.44 -31.50 6.37
CA SER A 58 -10.52 -30.42 5.38
C SER A 58 -10.72 -29.05 6.05
N LEU A 59 -11.61 -28.94 7.03
CA LEU A 59 -11.81 -27.70 7.79
C LEU A 59 -10.58 -27.31 8.60
N ALA A 60 -9.93 -28.28 9.25
CA ALA A 60 -8.69 -28.05 9.99
C ALA A 60 -7.55 -27.62 9.07
N GLY A 61 -7.41 -28.22 7.88
CA GLY A 61 -6.42 -27.85 6.88
C GLY A 61 -6.61 -26.43 6.35
N VAL A 62 -7.83 -26.10 5.96
CA VAL A 62 -8.19 -24.73 5.52
C VAL A 62 -7.90 -23.69 6.62
N ALA A 63 -8.28 -24.01 7.88
CA ALA A 63 -8.02 -23.12 9.01
C ALA A 63 -6.51 -22.98 9.30
N ALA A 64 -5.74 -24.05 9.15
CA ALA A 64 -4.28 -24.04 9.33
C ALA A 64 -3.59 -23.17 8.26
N GLU A 65 -3.94 -23.32 6.98
CA GLU A 65 -3.40 -22.48 5.90
C GLU A 65 -3.76 -20.99 6.10
N ALA A 66 -5.03 -20.69 6.38
CA ALA A 66 -5.49 -19.33 6.62
C ALA A 66 -4.81 -18.71 7.85
N GLY A 67 -4.71 -19.46 8.94
CA GLY A 67 -4.05 -19.03 10.19
C GLY A 67 -2.56 -18.79 10.00
N PHE A 68 -1.87 -19.71 9.33
CA PHE A 68 -0.44 -19.60 9.06
C PHE A 68 -0.12 -18.40 8.16
N THR A 69 -0.83 -18.24 7.03
CA THR A 69 -0.66 -17.10 6.13
C THR A 69 -1.01 -15.79 6.83
N SER A 70 -2.06 -15.76 7.66
CA SER A 70 -2.36 -14.58 8.49
C SER A 70 -1.22 -14.24 9.43
N ALA A 71 -0.65 -15.22 10.12
CA ALA A 71 0.45 -15.01 11.07
C ALA A 71 1.70 -14.46 10.38
N THR A 72 2.05 -14.96 9.20
CA THR A 72 3.21 -14.46 8.43
C THR A 72 3.02 -13.02 7.95
N ILE A 73 1.83 -12.67 7.48
CA ILE A 73 1.50 -11.29 7.09
C ILE A 73 1.50 -10.35 8.32
N LEU A 74 0.89 -10.79 9.44
CA LEU A 74 0.85 -9.99 10.68
C LEU A 74 2.24 -9.81 11.28
N TRP A 75 3.16 -10.74 11.06
CA TRP A 75 4.57 -10.62 11.46
C TRP A 75 5.28 -9.47 10.73
N ILE A 76 4.78 -9.03 9.56
CA ILE A 76 5.25 -7.82 8.87
C ILE A 76 4.51 -6.58 9.37
N ILE A 77 3.18 -6.65 9.44
CA ILE A 77 2.34 -5.48 9.77
C ILE A 77 2.63 -4.95 11.17
N LEU A 78 2.80 -5.83 12.16
CA LEU A 78 3.04 -5.45 13.55
C LEU A 78 4.28 -4.55 13.71
N PRO A 79 5.50 -4.96 13.32
CA PRO A 79 6.68 -4.11 13.50
C PRO A 79 6.68 -2.89 12.57
N ALA A 80 6.08 -2.95 11.38
CA ALA A 80 5.92 -1.79 10.51
C ALA A 80 5.10 -0.68 11.18
N LEU A 81 3.95 -1.03 11.76
CA LEU A 81 3.14 -0.09 12.54
C LEU A 81 3.83 0.36 13.84
N ALA A 82 4.61 -0.52 14.49
CA ALA A 82 5.36 -0.16 15.68
C ALA A 82 6.44 0.90 15.37
N ILE A 83 7.16 0.78 14.24
CA ILE A 83 8.09 1.81 13.75
C ILE A 83 7.35 3.13 13.53
N TYR A 84 6.20 3.10 12.86
CA TYR A 84 5.40 4.29 12.62
C TYR A 84 4.98 4.97 13.93
N HIS A 85 4.41 4.24 14.89
CA HIS A 85 4.01 4.82 16.17
C HIS A 85 5.19 5.30 17.01
N LEU A 86 6.33 4.63 16.91
CA LEU A 86 7.58 5.10 17.52
C LEU A 86 8.01 6.44 16.92
N GLN A 87 7.97 6.58 15.59
CA GLN A 87 8.33 7.81 14.89
C GLN A 87 7.43 8.98 15.30
N VAL A 88 6.13 8.74 15.45
CA VAL A 88 5.18 9.74 15.98
C VAL A 88 5.52 10.09 17.43
N ALA A 89 5.74 9.09 18.30
CA ALA A 89 6.03 9.30 19.72
C ALA A 89 7.38 9.99 19.99
N THR A 90 8.36 9.80 19.11
CA THR A 90 9.69 10.43 19.21
C THR A 90 9.80 11.79 18.52
N GLY A 91 8.78 12.19 17.74
CA GLY A 91 8.80 13.41 16.93
C GLY A 91 9.59 13.27 15.62
N GLY A 92 10.00 12.04 15.25
CA GLY A 92 10.74 11.80 14.01
C GLY A 92 9.95 12.20 12.76
N THR A 93 8.64 11.99 12.74
CA THR A 93 7.75 12.45 11.67
C THR A 93 7.71 13.97 11.55
N ASP A 94 7.77 14.70 12.68
CA ASP A 94 7.74 16.17 12.68
C ASP A 94 9.06 16.74 12.15
N VAL A 95 10.19 16.14 12.50
CA VAL A 95 11.51 16.50 11.95
C VAL A 95 11.50 16.42 10.42
N LEU A 96 11.03 15.29 9.87
CA LEU A 96 10.94 15.11 8.41
C LEU A 96 9.98 16.11 7.77
N ARG A 97 8.81 16.33 8.39
CA ARG A 97 7.79 17.26 7.94
C ARG A 97 8.32 18.70 7.87
N VAL A 98 8.94 19.18 8.94
CA VAL A 98 9.48 20.56 9.00
C VAL A 98 10.64 20.73 8.01
N ALA A 99 11.52 19.73 7.89
CA ALA A 99 12.61 19.78 6.92
C ALA A 99 12.11 19.92 5.48
N LEU A 100 11.09 19.14 5.10
CA LEU A 100 10.48 19.24 3.77
C LEU A 100 9.81 20.61 3.53
N GLY A 101 9.12 21.16 4.54
CA GLY A 101 8.47 22.46 4.45
C GLY A 101 9.44 23.63 4.19
N ARG A 102 10.68 23.51 4.65
CA ARG A 102 11.73 24.55 4.44
C ARG A 102 12.38 24.51 3.05
N LEU A 103 12.10 23.47 2.24
CA LEU A 103 12.75 23.32 0.94
C LEU A 103 12.22 24.25 -0.15
N SER A 104 10.99 24.74 -0.07
CA SER A 104 10.43 25.62 -1.09
C SER A 104 9.33 26.53 -0.53
N GLY A 105 9.25 27.75 -1.05
CA GLY A 105 8.12 28.67 -0.84
C GLY A 105 6.97 28.46 -1.85
N ASP A 106 7.17 27.68 -2.92
CA ASP A 106 6.11 27.37 -3.91
C ASP A 106 5.25 26.20 -3.42
N PRO A 107 3.96 26.40 -3.13
CA PRO A 107 3.08 25.33 -2.63
C PRO A 107 2.96 24.15 -3.61
N ARG A 108 3.22 24.33 -4.92
CA ARG A 108 3.19 23.26 -5.91
C ARG A 108 4.42 22.34 -5.79
N ILE A 109 5.59 22.90 -5.53
CA ILE A 109 6.80 22.12 -5.21
C ILE A 109 6.61 21.39 -3.88
N LEU A 110 6.00 22.05 -2.89
CA LEU A 110 5.66 21.40 -1.62
C LEU A 110 4.63 20.27 -1.80
N ALA A 111 3.68 20.41 -2.75
CA ALA A 111 2.79 19.30 -3.08
C ALA A 111 3.54 18.08 -3.65
N LEU A 112 4.56 18.27 -4.50
CA LEU A 112 5.43 17.17 -4.96
C LEU A 112 6.19 16.53 -3.79
N LEU A 113 6.72 17.34 -2.89
CA LEU A 113 7.49 16.83 -1.74
C LEU A 113 6.58 16.10 -0.74
N ILE A 114 5.36 16.60 -0.49
CA ILE A 114 4.47 16.10 0.55
C ILE A 114 3.47 15.08 0.00
N ALA A 115 2.67 15.44 -1.02
CA ALA A 115 1.61 14.57 -1.54
C ALA A 115 2.15 13.44 -2.44
N TRP A 116 3.40 13.55 -2.93
CA TRP A 116 4.05 12.50 -3.69
C TRP A 116 5.12 11.80 -2.84
N PHE A 117 6.31 12.39 -2.67
CA PHE A 117 7.43 11.69 -2.04
C PHE A 117 7.19 11.31 -0.58
N PHE A 118 6.66 12.22 0.25
CA PHE A 118 6.44 11.91 1.66
C PHE A 118 5.32 10.89 1.87
N THR A 119 4.21 10.98 1.11
CA THR A 119 3.17 9.95 1.18
C THR A 119 3.68 8.59 0.73
N LEU A 120 4.46 8.53 -0.37
CA LEU A 120 5.05 7.29 -0.87
C LEU A 120 6.07 6.72 0.10
N PHE A 121 6.90 7.56 0.73
CA PHE A 121 7.81 7.14 1.79
C PHE A 121 7.05 6.52 2.97
N MET A 122 6.00 7.18 3.43
CA MET A 122 5.15 6.68 4.52
C MET A 122 4.37 5.43 4.12
N GLU A 123 3.92 5.33 2.87
CA GLU A 123 3.24 4.14 2.34
C GLU A 123 4.18 2.93 2.32
N GLY A 124 5.38 3.12 1.80
CA GLY A 124 6.39 2.07 1.78
C GLY A 124 6.79 1.60 3.18
N GLY A 125 6.83 2.52 4.15
CA GLY A 125 7.23 2.20 5.53
C GLY A 125 6.13 1.62 6.41
N ALA A 126 4.88 2.11 6.28
CA ALA A 126 3.80 1.79 7.22
C ALA A 126 2.46 1.45 6.55
N GLY A 127 2.10 2.08 5.45
CA GLY A 127 0.82 1.86 4.76
C GLY A 127 -0.43 2.13 5.62
N PHE A 128 -1.49 1.36 5.39
CA PHE A 128 -2.71 1.29 6.21
C PHE A 128 -3.41 2.64 6.47
N GLY A 129 -3.42 3.56 5.48
CA GLY A 129 -4.08 4.86 5.57
C GLY A 129 -3.29 5.93 6.33
N SER A 130 -2.21 5.57 7.01
CA SER A 130 -1.35 6.51 7.75
C SER A 130 -0.69 7.59 6.87
N PRO A 131 -0.27 7.33 5.61
CA PRO A 131 0.37 8.32 4.76
C PRO A 131 -0.51 9.54 4.53
N VAL A 132 -1.77 9.33 4.16
CA VAL A 132 -2.72 10.41 3.87
C VAL A 132 -3.10 11.17 5.14
N ALA A 133 -3.28 10.44 6.25
CA ALA A 133 -3.58 11.05 7.55
C ALA A 133 -2.49 12.01 8.05
N LEU A 134 -1.22 11.75 7.68
CA LEU A 134 -0.10 12.65 8.00
C LEU A 134 0.08 13.77 6.97
N ALA A 135 -0.05 13.46 5.69
CA ALA A 135 0.20 14.42 4.61
C ALA A 135 -0.90 15.48 4.50
N ALA A 136 -2.18 15.12 4.70
CA ALA A 136 -3.28 16.05 4.53
C ALA A 136 -3.20 17.27 5.47
N PRO A 137 -2.96 17.14 6.80
CA PRO A 137 -2.75 18.30 7.67
C PRO A 137 -1.55 19.15 7.27
N PHE A 138 -0.49 18.51 6.78
CA PHE A 138 0.69 19.24 6.32
C PHE A 138 0.37 20.07 5.07
N LEU A 139 -0.35 19.51 4.10
CA LEU A 139 -0.79 20.24 2.91
C LEU A 139 -1.74 21.40 3.26
N VAL A 140 -2.62 21.22 4.25
CA VAL A 140 -3.46 22.32 4.77
C VAL A 140 -2.60 23.40 5.38
N GLY A 141 -1.55 23.06 6.14
CA GLY A 141 -0.58 24.02 6.69
C GLY A 141 0.19 24.80 5.62
N VAL A 142 0.35 24.24 4.42
CA VAL A 142 0.97 24.89 3.25
C VAL A 142 -0.02 25.80 2.49
N GLY A 143 -1.31 25.78 2.86
CA GLY A 143 -2.34 26.64 2.29
C GLY A 143 -3.35 25.96 1.37
N TYR A 144 -3.32 24.63 1.24
CA TYR A 144 -4.36 23.89 0.50
C TYR A 144 -5.65 23.81 1.30
N LYS A 145 -6.79 23.92 0.62
CA LYS A 145 -8.10 23.64 1.25
C LYS A 145 -8.15 22.17 1.67
N PRO A 146 -8.77 21.82 2.81
CA PRO A 146 -8.83 20.45 3.32
C PRO A 146 -9.21 19.39 2.28
N LEU A 147 -10.26 19.64 1.49
CA LEU A 147 -10.71 18.73 0.44
C LEU A 147 -9.63 18.50 -0.64
N VAL A 148 -8.96 19.56 -1.07
CA VAL A 148 -7.87 19.46 -2.07
C VAL A 148 -6.68 18.70 -1.47
N ALA A 149 -6.33 18.99 -0.23
CA ALA A 149 -5.22 18.33 0.48
C ALA A 149 -5.42 16.80 0.54
N VAL A 150 -6.63 16.35 0.94
CA VAL A 150 -6.95 14.92 0.97
C VAL A 150 -6.91 14.31 -0.44
N VAL A 151 -7.53 14.96 -1.43
CA VAL A 151 -7.58 14.44 -2.82
C VAL A 151 -6.18 14.26 -3.40
N ILE A 152 -5.30 15.27 -3.29
CA ILE A 152 -3.94 15.16 -3.85
C ILE A 152 -3.08 14.16 -3.08
N ALA A 153 -3.23 14.05 -1.77
CA ALA A 153 -2.55 13.05 -0.96
C ALA A 153 -3.00 11.62 -1.33
N MET A 154 -4.31 11.41 -1.52
CA MET A 154 -4.86 10.11 -1.94
C MET A 154 -4.35 9.69 -3.33
N ILE A 155 -4.36 10.60 -4.30
CA ILE A 155 -3.89 10.30 -5.68
C ILE A 155 -2.38 10.01 -5.65
N GLY A 156 -1.58 10.83 -4.95
CA GLY A 156 -0.14 10.64 -4.85
C GLY A 156 0.25 9.34 -4.17
N ASN A 157 -0.49 8.94 -3.13
CA ASN A 157 -0.27 7.69 -2.40
C ASN A 157 -0.59 6.43 -3.23
N GLY A 158 -1.61 6.52 -4.11
CA GLY A 158 -2.17 5.37 -4.82
C GLY A 158 -1.17 4.59 -5.69
N VAL A 159 -0.06 5.20 -6.12
CA VAL A 159 0.97 4.52 -6.94
C VAL A 159 1.87 3.61 -6.10
N GLY A 160 2.04 3.90 -4.81
CA GLY A 160 2.95 3.16 -3.94
C GLY A 160 2.35 1.93 -3.25
N VAL A 161 1.04 1.76 -3.29
CA VAL A 161 0.34 0.74 -2.49
C VAL A 161 0.68 -0.70 -2.91
N SER A 162 1.04 -0.95 -4.17
CA SER A 162 1.50 -2.28 -4.64
C SER A 162 2.64 -2.85 -3.80
N PHE A 163 3.48 -1.99 -3.23
CA PHE A 163 4.61 -2.34 -2.38
C PHE A 163 4.54 -1.59 -1.03
N GLY A 164 3.33 -1.22 -0.62
CA GLY A 164 3.06 -0.55 0.66
C GLY A 164 3.39 -1.45 1.84
N ALA A 165 3.66 -0.84 3.00
CA ALA A 165 4.00 -1.54 4.24
C ALA A 165 5.00 -2.69 4.00
N ILE A 166 6.15 -2.35 3.39
CA ILE A 166 7.25 -3.30 3.12
C ILE A 166 6.80 -4.50 2.27
N GLY A 167 6.06 -4.23 1.18
CA GLY A 167 5.66 -5.26 0.21
C GLY A 167 4.55 -6.21 0.68
N THR A 168 3.81 -5.88 1.74
CA THR A 168 2.73 -6.74 2.24
C THR A 168 1.70 -7.18 1.18
N PRO A 169 1.34 -6.39 0.13
CA PRO A 169 0.42 -6.86 -0.91
C PRO A 169 0.91 -8.03 -1.75
N ILE A 170 2.24 -8.20 -1.90
CA ILE A 170 2.84 -9.31 -2.65
C ILE A 170 2.82 -10.61 -1.83
N VAL A 171 2.90 -10.54 -0.51
CA VAL A 171 3.04 -11.72 0.36
C VAL A 171 1.90 -12.75 0.18
N PRO A 172 0.60 -12.37 0.18
CA PRO A 172 -0.47 -13.34 -0.06
C PRO A 172 -0.43 -13.94 -1.47
N MET A 173 0.06 -13.19 -2.47
CA MET A 173 0.21 -13.69 -3.83
C MET A 173 1.27 -14.78 -3.91
N VAL A 174 2.44 -14.56 -3.30
CA VAL A 174 3.49 -15.58 -3.15
C VAL A 174 2.97 -16.82 -2.42
N ALA A 175 2.25 -16.62 -1.33
CA ALA A 175 1.69 -17.70 -0.53
C ALA A 175 0.60 -18.49 -1.27
N ALA A 176 -0.11 -17.88 -2.21
CA ALA A 176 -1.14 -18.52 -3.02
C ALA A 176 -0.55 -19.30 -4.20
N THR A 177 0.46 -18.76 -4.85
CA THR A 177 0.94 -19.22 -6.17
C THR A 177 2.27 -19.96 -6.13
N GLY A 178 3.09 -19.68 -5.12
CA GLY A 178 4.48 -20.18 -5.05
C GLY A 178 5.44 -19.52 -6.04
N PHE A 179 5.00 -18.47 -6.78
CA PHE A 179 5.90 -17.70 -7.65
C PHE A 179 7.01 -17.02 -6.84
N ASP A 180 8.14 -16.79 -7.50
CA ASP A 180 9.24 -16.04 -6.92
C ASP A 180 8.79 -14.61 -6.56
N PRO A 181 9.03 -14.12 -5.33
CA PRO A 181 8.68 -12.76 -4.93
C PRO A 181 9.25 -11.67 -5.84
N LEU A 182 10.45 -11.90 -6.40
CA LEU A 182 11.10 -10.96 -7.30
C LEU A 182 10.36 -10.86 -8.64
N GLU A 183 9.94 -12.01 -9.20
CA GLU A 183 9.18 -12.05 -10.46
C GLU A 183 7.82 -11.34 -10.32
N LEU A 184 7.07 -11.61 -9.24
CA LEU A 184 5.81 -10.94 -8.95
C LEU A 184 5.99 -9.43 -8.73
N SER A 185 7.08 -9.06 -8.06
CA SER A 185 7.44 -7.66 -7.83
C SER A 185 7.74 -6.94 -9.15
N ALA A 186 8.59 -7.52 -10.00
CA ALA A 186 8.93 -6.99 -11.31
C ALA A 186 7.70 -6.84 -12.22
N ALA A 187 6.85 -7.88 -12.30
CA ALA A 187 5.62 -7.87 -13.07
C ALA A 187 4.67 -6.75 -12.64
N SER A 188 4.52 -6.53 -11.32
CA SER A 188 3.69 -5.45 -10.77
C SER A 188 4.26 -4.06 -11.09
N ALA A 189 5.58 -3.88 -11.00
CA ALA A 189 6.25 -2.59 -11.17
C ALA A 189 6.18 -2.06 -12.60
N VAL A 190 6.14 -2.94 -13.62
CA VAL A 190 6.05 -2.55 -15.03
C VAL A 190 4.82 -1.68 -15.30
N TYR A 191 3.68 -1.98 -14.70
CA TYR A 191 2.45 -1.19 -14.86
C TYR A 191 2.60 0.23 -14.31
N HIS A 192 3.22 0.36 -13.14
CA HIS A 192 3.49 1.67 -12.55
C HIS A 192 4.55 2.45 -13.32
N LEU A 193 5.61 1.79 -13.82
CA LEU A 193 6.62 2.44 -14.66
C LEU A 193 5.99 3.01 -15.92
N ALA A 194 5.11 2.24 -16.57
CA ALA A 194 4.45 2.64 -17.83
C ALA A 194 3.50 3.84 -17.63
N PHE A 195 2.70 3.83 -16.58
CA PHE A 195 1.59 4.78 -16.44
C PHE A 195 1.56 5.57 -15.13
N GLY A 196 2.47 5.36 -14.20
CA GLY A 196 2.50 6.05 -12.89
C GLY A 196 2.66 7.57 -12.97
N ILE A 197 3.11 8.08 -14.12
CA ILE A 197 3.15 9.51 -14.40
C ILE A 197 1.74 10.13 -14.52
N VAL A 198 0.73 9.35 -14.92
CA VAL A 198 -0.64 9.86 -15.16
C VAL A 198 -1.29 10.37 -13.87
N PRO A 199 -1.37 9.59 -12.76
CA PRO A 199 -1.90 10.10 -11.51
C PRO A 199 -1.08 11.27 -10.95
N LEU A 200 0.25 11.28 -11.11
CA LEU A 200 1.08 12.41 -10.69
C LEU A 200 0.73 13.70 -11.42
N VAL A 201 0.54 13.65 -12.75
CA VAL A 201 0.12 14.82 -13.54
C VAL A 201 -1.25 15.33 -13.11
N VAL A 202 -2.22 14.43 -12.89
CA VAL A 202 -3.56 14.81 -12.42
C VAL A 202 -3.49 15.40 -11.01
N MET A 203 -2.71 14.81 -10.11
CA MET A 203 -2.45 15.33 -8.77
C MET A 203 -1.93 16.79 -8.84
N MET A 204 -0.91 17.02 -9.67
CA MET A 204 -0.30 18.35 -9.83
C MET A 204 -1.23 19.37 -10.50
N TYR A 205 -2.06 18.92 -11.43
CA TYR A 205 -3.11 19.78 -12.02
C TYR A 205 -4.12 20.23 -10.95
N ILE A 206 -4.58 19.31 -10.10
CA ILE A 206 -5.49 19.63 -8.98
C ILE A 206 -4.78 20.52 -7.95
N ALA A 207 -3.53 20.24 -7.60
CA ALA A 207 -2.72 21.04 -6.69
C ALA A 207 -2.56 22.49 -7.20
N SER A 208 -2.19 22.66 -8.46
CA SER A 208 -2.03 23.99 -9.06
C SER A 208 -3.34 24.79 -9.04
N ARG A 209 -4.46 24.16 -9.40
CA ARG A 209 -5.78 24.83 -9.31
C ARG A 209 -6.20 25.12 -7.88
N GLY A 210 -5.83 24.27 -6.94
CA GLY A 210 -6.11 24.45 -5.51
C GLY A 210 -5.45 25.68 -4.90
N THR A 211 -4.33 26.15 -5.47
CA THR A 211 -3.63 27.39 -5.11
C THR A 211 -4.01 28.59 -5.98
N GLY A 212 -4.98 28.44 -6.89
CA GLY A 212 -5.36 29.51 -7.84
C GLY A 212 -4.33 29.74 -8.95
N THR A 213 -3.35 28.87 -9.11
CA THR A 213 -2.27 28.99 -10.10
C THR A 213 -2.49 28.05 -11.31
N ARG A 214 -1.64 28.18 -12.33
CA ARG A 214 -1.65 27.31 -13.50
C ARG A 214 -0.41 26.43 -13.54
N MET A 215 -0.50 25.29 -14.23
CA MET A 215 0.66 24.49 -14.60
C MET A 215 1.52 25.28 -15.59
N THR A 216 2.66 25.81 -15.13
CA THR A 216 3.65 26.49 -15.97
C THR A 216 4.64 25.46 -16.54
N GLY A 217 5.41 25.83 -17.58
CA GLY A 217 6.46 24.97 -18.14
C GLY A 217 7.46 24.50 -17.08
N SER A 218 7.80 25.35 -16.12
CA SER A 218 8.68 24.96 -15.01
C SER A 218 8.03 23.90 -14.11
N ILE A 219 6.74 24.01 -13.78
CA ILE A 219 6.05 23.03 -12.95
C ILE A 219 5.87 21.69 -13.68
N TRP A 220 5.64 21.71 -14.99
CA TRP A 220 5.69 20.50 -15.82
C TRP A 220 7.05 19.81 -15.72
N GLY A 221 8.14 20.55 -15.84
CA GLY A 221 9.49 20.01 -15.68
C GLY A 221 9.71 19.35 -14.31
N TRP A 222 9.30 20.03 -13.23
CA TRP A 222 9.37 19.48 -11.87
C TRP A 222 8.48 18.25 -11.68
N THR A 223 7.29 18.23 -12.28
CA THR A 223 6.38 17.05 -12.22
C THR A 223 6.99 15.85 -12.92
N LEU A 224 7.52 16.03 -14.13
CA LEU A 224 8.19 14.96 -14.87
C LEU A 224 9.43 14.44 -14.14
N LEU A 225 10.23 15.36 -13.57
CA LEU A 225 11.40 14.98 -12.77
C LEU A 225 10.96 14.16 -11.54
N ALA A 226 9.94 14.60 -10.80
CA ALA A 226 9.43 13.87 -9.64
C ALA A 226 8.93 12.47 -10.01
N GLY A 227 8.23 12.35 -11.15
CA GLY A 227 7.82 11.06 -11.69
C GLY A 227 9.01 10.16 -12.02
N ALA A 228 9.95 10.65 -12.80
CA ALA A 228 11.12 9.87 -13.23
C ALA A 228 11.99 9.44 -12.03
N THR A 229 12.26 10.36 -11.10
CA THR A 229 13.12 10.07 -9.93
C THR A 229 12.48 9.11 -8.93
N PHE A 230 11.15 8.91 -8.96
CA PHE A 230 10.47 7.88 -8.15
C PHE A 230 10.27 6.58 -8.94
N LEU A 231 9.63 6.65 -10.12
CA LEU A 231 9.18 5.47 -10.86
C LEU A 231 10.32 4.59 -11.34
N VAL A 232 11.43 5.20 -11.79
CA VAL A 232 12.60 4.43 -12.26
C VAL A 232 13.30 3.69 -11.12
N PRO A 233 13.67 4.32 -9.99
CA PRO A 233 14.21 3.59 -8.85
C PRO A 233 13.24 2.57 -8.26
N MET A 234 11.94 2.88 -8.17
CA MET A 234 10.93 1.93 -7.71
C MET A 234 10.91 0.66 -8.57
N TRP A 235 10.85 0.82 -9.90
CA TRP A 235 10.91 -0.29 -10.84
C TRP A 235 12.22 -1.08 -10.73
N ALA A 236 13.37 -0.40 -10.67
CA ALA A 236 14.66 -1.05 -10.54
C ALA A 236 14.76 -1.87 -9.24
N ILE A 237 14.30 -1.31 -8.12
CA ILE A 237 14.30 -2.03 -6.84
C ILE A 237 13.34 -3.24 -6.91
N ALA A 238 12.15 -3.08 -7.50
CA ALA A 238 11.19 -4.16 -7.65
C ALA A 238 11.72 -5.32 -8.51
N THR A 239 12.55 -4.99 -9.52
CA THR A 239 13.09 -5.96 -10.49
C THR A 239 14.36 -6.66 -10.00
N TYR A 240 15.19 -5.98 -9.21
CA TYR A 240 16.53 -6.48 -8.85
C TYR A 240 16.74 -6.74 -7.35
N VAL A 241 15.85 -6.26 -6.47
CA VAL A 241 15.99 -6.41 -5.02
C VAL A 241 14.85 -7.22 -4.41
N GLY A 242 13.59 -6.91 -4.76
CA GLY A 242 12.41 -7.60 -4.24
C GLY A 242 11.27 -6.66 -3.86
N PRO A 243 10.15 -7.21 -3.34
CA PRO A 243 8.93 -6.45 -3.07
C PRO A 243 8.99 -5.53 -1.84
N GLU A 244 9.98 -5.68 -0.97
CA GLU A 244 10.02 -5.00 0.33
C GLU A 244 10.32 -3.50 0.21
N LEU A 245 11.19 -3.12 -0.73
CA LEU A 245 11.74 -1.77 -0.81
C LEU A 245 11.28 -0.89 -1.98
N PRO A 246 10.52 -1.33 -3.00
CA PRO A 246 10.26 -0.50 -4.17
C PRO A 246 9.63 0.85 -3.83
N THR A 247 8.58 0.90 -3.03
CA THR A 247 7.93 2.15 -2.64
C THR A 247 8.78 2.96 -1.65
N LEU A 248 9.30 2.34 -0.60
CA LEU A 248 10.13 3.01 0.41
C LEU A 248 11.44 3.52 -0.18
N GLY A 249 12.19 2.65 -0.84
CA GLY A 249 13.49 2.96 -1.43
C GLY A 249 13.35 3.91 -2.61
N GLY A 250 12.36 3.68 -3.50
CA GLY A 250 12.03 4.56 -4.61
C GLY A 250 11.69 5.99 -4.13
N ALA A 251 10.91 6.12 -3.05
CA ALA A 251 10.58 7.42 -2.48
C ALA A 251 11.81 8.12 -1.86
N LEU A 252 12.66 7.40 -1.12
CA LEU A 252 13.86 7.98 -0.52
C LEU A 252 14.89 8.38 -1.56
N VAL A 253 15.23 7.50 -2.50
CA VAL A 253 16.16 7.79 -3.58
C VAL A 253 15.60 8.91 -4.46
N GLY A 254 14.32 8.80 -4.84
CA GLY A 254 13.65 9.78 -5.68
C GLY A 254 13.58 11.16 -5.04
N MET A 255 13.21 11.22 -3.77
CA MET A 255 13.18 12.48 -3.01
C MET A 255 14.59 13.09 -2.88
N ALA A 256 15.60 12.28 -2.58
CA ALA A 256 16.97 12.77 -2.49
C ALA A 256 17.48 13.34 -3.82
N LEU A 257 17.23 12.66 -4.94
CA LEU A 257 17.58 13.14 -6.27
C LEU A 257 16.80 14.40 -6.64
N PHE A 258 15.48 14.43 -6.38
CA PHE A 258 14.65 15.60 -6.64
C PHE A 258 15.11 16.82 -5.84
N VAL A 259 15.37 16.66 -4.54
CA VAL A 259 15.86 17.73 -3.67
C VAL A 259 17.24 18.19 -4.11
N ALA A 260 18.16 17.29 -4.47
CA ALA A 260 19.48 17.65 -4.96
C ALA A 260 19.39 18.53 -6.22
N VAL A 261 18.54 18.16 -7.18
CA VAL A 261 18.31 18.97 -8.39
C VAL A 261 17.63 20.30 -8.04
N LEU A 262 16.67 20.31 -7.11
CA LEU A 262 16.01 21.52 -6.64
C LEU A 262 17.02 22.52 -6.06
N LEU A 263 17.89 22.06 -5.17
CA LEU A 263 18.91 22.90 -4.54
C LEU A 263 19.95 23.40 -5.56
N LEU A 264 20.36 22.53 -6.51
CA LEU A 264 21.30 22.88 -7.57
C LEU A 264 20.73 24.00 -8.47
N VAL A 265 19.46 23.84 -8.92
CA VAL A 265 18.80 24.84 -9.77
C VAL A 265 18.60 26.16 -9.02
N ARG A 266 18.26 26.13 -7.72
CA ARG A 266 18.15 27.34 -6.89
C ARG A 266 19.50 28.06 -6.79
N ARG A 267 20.58 27.31 -6.52
CA ARG A 267 21.94 27.88 -6.46
C ARG A 267 22.34 28.53 -7.77
N TRP A 268 22.05 27.91 -8.92
CA TRP A 268 22.35 28.48 -10.23
C TRP A 268 21.54 29.72 -10.57
N ARG A 269 20.28 29.82 -10.05
CA ARG A 269 19.40 30.98 -10.26
C ARG A 269 19.61 32.11 -9.25
N GLY A 270 20.50 31.94 -8.26
CA GLY A 270 20.77 32.95 -7.21
C GLY A 270 19.55 33.23 -6.32
N VAL A 271 18.63 32.26 -6.16
CA VAL A 271 17.46 32.38 -5.29
C VAL A 271 17.90 32.17 -3.84
N PRO A 272 17.67 33.10 -2.90
CA PRO A 272 18.05 32.98 -1.49
C PRO A 272 17.44 31.72 -0.85
N GLU A 273 18.09 31.20 0.21
CA GLU A 273 17.51 30.11 1.01
C GLU A 273 16.16 30.55 1.61
N ALA A 274 15.21 29.61 1.72
CA ALA A 274 13.88 29.91 2.24
C ALA A 274 13.88 30.38 3.71
N SER A 275 15.00 30.23 4.42
CA SER A 275 15.22 30.73 5.78
C SER A 275 15.44 32.23 5.85
N GLU A 276 15.72 32.91 4.72
CA GLU A 276 15.91 34.38 4.65
C GLU A 276 14.65 35.14 4.21
N MET A 277 13.55 34.44 3.88
CA MET A 277 12.28 35.08 3.63
C MET A 277 11.58 35.38 4.96
N ASP A 278 11.64 36.65 5.38
CA ASP A 278 10.89 37.17 6.51
C ASP A 278 9.39 36.82 6.38
N PRO A 279 8.78 36.18 7.40
CA PRO A 279 7.35 35.85 7.39
C PRO A 279 6.41 37.05 7.21
N GLY A 280 6.95 38.29 7.27
CA GLY A 280 6.22 39.56 7.19
C GLY A 280 5.93 40.08 5.78
N THR A 281 6.50 39.52 4.70
CA THR A 281 6.36 40.04 3.33
C THR A 281 5.50 39.23 2.38
N ALA A 282 4.77 38.22 2.87
CA ALA A 282 3.73 37.56 2.09
C ALA A 282 2.53 38.51 1.95
N ASP A 283 2.44 39.09 0.77
CA ASP A 283 1.47 40.10 0.35
C ASP A 283 0.04 39.80 0.81
N ALA A 284 -0.60 40.80 1.41
CA ALA A 284 -1.94 40.77 2.00
C ALA A 284 -3.06 40.74 0.93
N GLY A 285 -3.06 39.68 0.07
CA GLY A 285 -3.98 39.58 -1.06
C GLY A 285 -4.99 38.43 -1.02
N ALA A 286 -4.94 37.51 -0.05
CA ALA A 286 -5.92 36.42 0.06
C ALA A 286 -6.53 36.41 1.47
N GLY A 287 -7.60 37.17 1.65
CA GLY A 287 -8.39 37.22 2.89
C GLY A 287 -9.13 35.91 3.15
N GLY A 288 -8.48 34.95 3.84
CA GLY A 288 -9.12 33.83 4.49
C GLY A 288 -8.75 33.83 5.96
N PRO A 289 -9.65 33.49 6.91
CA PRO A 289 -9.33 33.49 8.33
C PRO A 289 -8.21 32.48 8.62
N ARG A 290 -7.07 32.96 9.11
CA ARG A 290 -6.04 32.13 9.74
C ARG A 290 -6.70 31.46 10.94
N THR A 291 -6.92 30.15 10.86
CA THR A 291 -7.26 29.35 12.02
C THR A 291 -6.06 29.37 12.97
N SER A 292 -6.18 30.17 14.01
CA SER A 292 -5.26 30.24 15.15
C SER A 292 -5.25 28.88 15.85
N GLY A 293 -4.24 28.06 15.58
CA GLY A 293 -4.14 26.77 16.30
C GLY A 293 -3.02 25.82 15.97
N ALA A 294 -2.06 26.11 15.08
CA ALA A 294 -0.86 25.26 14.94
C ALA A 294 0.24 25.91 14.09
N PRO A 295 1.02 26.84 14.55
CA PRO A 295 2.35 27.11 14.02
C PRO A 295 3.47 27.13 15.05
N ASP A 296 3.23 27.52 16.30
CA ASP A 296 4.34 27.79 17.24
C ASP A 296 5.05 26.53 17.76
N ALA A 297 4.36 25.39 17.86
CA ALA A 297 4.95 24.14 18.38
C ALA A 297 5.98 23.47 17.45
N LEU A 298 5.99 23.82 16.15
CA LEU A 298 6.92 23.25 15.16
C LEU A 298 8.08 24.20 14.80
N ALA A 299 8.07 25.45 15.24
CA ALA A 299 9.10 26.42 14.93
C ALA A 299 10.49 26.03 15.48
N ASP A 300 10.51 25.38 16.65
CA ASP A 300 11.74 24.99 17.35
C ASP A 300 12.24 23.56 17.01
N VAL A 301 11.65 22.88 16.01
CA VAL A 301 12.08 21.52 15.63
C VAL A 301 13.47 21.58 14.99
N ASP A 302 14.43 20.88 15.61
CA ASP A 302 15.78 20.69 15.04
C ASP A 302 15.72 19.88 13.75
N THR A 303 16.12 20.48 12.65
CA THR A 303 16.21 19.86 11.31
C THR A 303 17.66 19.68 10.84
N SER A 304 18.64 19.69 11.77
CA SER A 304 20.04 19.40 11.46
C SER A 304 20.18 18.02 10.80
N ALA A 305 21.26 17.83 10.05
CA ALA A 305 21.58 16.55 9.43
C ALA A 305 21.59 15.39 10.47
N ARG A 306 22.02 15.66 11.69
CA ARG A 306 22.01 14.67 12.79
C ARG A 306 20.58 14.33 13.23
N ALA A 307 19.70 15.32 13.33
CA ALA A 307 18.30 15.11 13.68
C ALA A 307 17.59 14.31 12.57
N LEU A 308 17.83 14.64 11.29
CA LEU A 308 17.28 13.93 10.14
C LEU A 308 17.77 12.47 10.08
N LEU A 309 19.08 12.22 10.27
CA LEU A 309 19.63 10.85 10.30
C LEU A 309 19.03 10.05 11.46
N ARG A 310 18.86 10.67 12.64
CA ARG A 310 18.23 10.01 13.79
C ARG A 310 16.75 9.72 13.54
N ALA A 311 16.01 10.66 12.95
CA ALA A 311 14.61 10.46 12.57
C ALA A 311 14.46 9.37 11.51
N GLY A 312 15.33 9.33 10.50
CA GLY A 312 15.35 8.32 9.45
C GLY A 312 15.93 6.95 9.85
N ALA A 313 16.56 6.84 11.04
CA ALA A 313 17.34 5.67 11.43
C ALA A 313 16.59 4.31 11.29
N PRO A 314 15.35 4.13 11.74
CA PRO A 314 14.66 2.85 11.56
C PRO A 314 14.55 2.43 10.09
N TYR A 315 14.25 3.37 9.20
CA TYR A 315 14.10 3.08 7.76
C TYR A 315 15.45 2.83 7.08
N LEU A 316 16.50 3.57 7.46
CA LEU A 316 17.85 3.36 6.94
C LEU A 316 18.43 2.01 7.37
N ILE A 317 18.20 1.61 8.63
CA ILE A 317 18.57 0.29 9.14
C ILE A 317 17.82 -0.80 8.39
N LEU A 318 16.52 -0.64 8.18
CA LEU A 318 15.70 -1.59 7.42
C LEU A 318 16.25 -1.79 6.00
N ILE A 319 16.47 -0.69 5.29
CA ILE A 319 17.03 -0.74 3.92
C ILE A 319 18.37 -1.48 3.93
N THR A 320 19.25 -1.15 4.87
CA THR A 320 20.55 -1.83 4.99
C THR A 320 20.39 -3.33 5.23
N LEU A 321 19.50 -3.74 6.14
CA LEU A 321 19.24 -5.15 6.43
C LEU A 321 18.68 -5.87 5.20
N VAL A 322 17.70 -5.27 4.49
CA VAL A 322 17.14 -5.88 3.29
C VAL A 322 18.20 -6.01 2.19
N LEU A 323 18.97 -4.96 1.91
CA LEU A 323 20.03 -5.02 0.90
C LEU A 323 21.10 -6.08 1.25
N LEU A 324 21.49 -6.19 2.52
CA LEU A 324 22.43 -7.21 2.98
C LEU A 324 21.89 -8.63 2.78
N THR A 325 20.62 -8.86 3.12
CA THR A 325 20.00 -10.18 3.03
C THR A 325 19.54 -10.55 1.62
N ARG A 326 19.47 -9.60 0.67
CA ARG A 326 19.05 -9.87 -0.72
C ARG A 326 20.20 -9.82 -1.72
N LEU A 327 21.20 -8.94 -1.52
CA LEU A 327 22.24 -8.68 -2.52
C LEU A 327 23.63 -9.17 -2.11
N VAL A 328 23.81 -9.65 -0.87
CA VAL A 328 25.11 -10.09 -0.38
C VAL A 328 25.09 -11.59 -0.10
N PRO A 329 25.47 -12.46 -1.08
CA PRO A 329 25.36 -13.91 -0.96
C PRO A 329 25.99 -14.50 0.31
N PRO A 330 27.18 -14.07 0.78
CA PRO A 330 27.74 -14.57 2.04
C PRO A 330 26.88 -14.33 3.28
N VAL A 331 25.95 -13.36 3.23
CA VAL A 331 24.97 -13.08 4.30
C VAL A 331 23.66 -13.78 4.02
N ALA A 332 23.18 -13.76 2.76
CA ALA A 332 21.92 -14.33 2.33
C ALA A 332 21.90 -15.87 2.48
N ASP A 333 22.87 -16.57 1.90
CA ASP A 333 22.88 -18.02 1.79
C ASP A 333 22.75 -18.76 3.13
N PRO A 334 23.48 -18.42 4.21
CA PRO A 334 23.31 -19.08 5.50
C PRO A 334 21.97 -18.76 6.19
N LEU A 335 21.39 -17.57 5.92
CA LEU A 335 20.11 -17.18 6.52
C LEU A 335 18.92 -17.81 5.81
N ASP A 336 18.96 -17.94 4.48
CA ASP A 336 17.91 -18.58 3.65
C ASP A 336 17.83 -20.08 3.88
N GLY A 337 18.89 -20.71 4.37
CA GLY A 337 18.89 -22.13 4.72
C GLY A 337 17.97 -22.51 5.88
N VAL A 338 17.51 -21.54 6.68
CA VAL A 338 16.63 -21.78 7.83
C VAL A 338 15.18 -21.64 7.40
N VAL A 339 14.53 -22.75 7.03
CA VAL A 339 13.13 -22.78 6.60
C VAL A 339 12.31 -23.69 7.51
N LEU A 340 11.28 -23.14 8.13
CA LEU A 340 10.26 -23.89 8.86
C LEU A 340 9.16 -24.31 7.88
N ARG A 341 8.86 -25.60 7.81
CA ARG A 341 7.83 -26.14 6.92
C ARG A 341 6.87 -27.01 7.71
N TRP A 342 5.60 -26.99 7.32
CA TRP A 342 4.60 -27.91 7.83
C TRP A 342 3.74 -28.42 6.69
N SER A 343 3.19 -29.61 6.87
CA SER A 343 2.24 -30.23 5.95
C SER A 343 1.22 -31.05 6.72
N LEU A 344 -0.02 -31.09 6.22
CA LEU A 344 -1.11 -31.93 6.68
C LEU A 344 -1.61 -32.79 5.52
N GLU A 345 -2.36 -33.86 5.83
CA GLU A 345 -3.06 -34.65 4.82
C GLU A 345 -3.98 -33.78 3.97
N GLY A 346 -4.17 -34.14 2.69
CA GLY A 346 -4.93 -33.34 1.73
C GLY A 346 -4.13 -32.23 1.06
N GLY A 347 -2.79 -32.22 1.19
CA GLY A 347 -1.90 -31.28 0.52
C GLY A 347 -1.91 -29.87 1.11
N PHE A 348 -2.37 -29.71 2.35
CA PHE A 348 -2.26 -28.44 3.07
C PHE A 348 -0.82 -28.23 3.53
N THR A 349 -0.23 -27.07 3.20
CA THR A 349 1.19 -26.81 3.48
C THR A 349 1.44 -25.36 3.85
N GLY A 350 2.61 -25.10 4.44
CA GLY A 350 3.12 -23.75 4.63
C GLY A 350 4.62 -23.75 4.90
N SER A 351 5.29 -22.67 4.53
CA SER A 351 6.71 -22.47 4.75
C SER A 351 6.99 -21.06 5.26
N PHE A 352 8.01 -20.92 6.11
CA PHE A 352 8.41 -19.68 6.72
C PHE A 352 9.93 -19.63 6.89
N SER A 353 10.58 -18.58 6.38
CA SER A 353 12.02 -18.34 6.49
C SER A 353 12.26 -17.27 7.56
N PRO A 354 12.37 -17.60 8.86
CA PRO A 354 12.32 -16.65 9.96
C PRO A 354 13.43 -15.60 9.92
N LEU A 355 14.62 -15.92 9.40
CA LEU A 355 15.77 -15.03 9.45
C LEU A 355 15.78 -13.99 8.33
N THR A 356 15.28 -14.33 7.15
CA THR A 356 15.21 -13.44 5.98
C THR A 356 13.80 -12.86 5.78
N HIS A 357 12.83 -13.24 6.63
CA HIS A 357 11.48 -12.74 6.54
C HIS A 357 11.42 -11.22 6.80
N PRO A 358 10.73 -10.44 5.96
CA PRO A 358 10.64 -8.98 6.11
C PRO A 358 10.20 -8.53 7.50
N GLY A 359 9.29 -9.27 8.14
CA GLY A 359 8.84 -9.00 9.51
C GLY A 359 9.97 -9.06 10.54
N THR A 360 10.89 -10.01 10.41
CA THR A 360 12.05 -10.13 11.32
C THR A 360 13.02 -8.95 11.12
N LEU A 361 13.28 -8.58 9.87
CA LEU A 361 14.10 -7.41 9.55
C LEU A 361 13.48 -6.12 10.10
N LEU A 362 12.16 -6.02 10.05
CA LEU A 362 11.41 -4.91 10.66
C LEU A 362 11.49 -4.89 12.18
N VAL A 363 11.40 -6.05 12.85
CA VAL A 363 11.60 -6.13 14.32
C VAL A 363 12.99 -5.64 14.69
N LEU A 364 14.03 -6.09 13.99
CA LEU A 364 15.40 -5.63 14.20
C LEU A 364 15.51 -4.12 13.95
N SER A 365 14.92 -3.63 12.87
CA SER A 365 14.88 -2.21 12.53
C SER A 365 14.17 -1.37 13.60
N PHE A 366 13.06 -1.85 14.14
CA PHE A 366 12.35 -1.20 15.25
C PHE A 366 13.24 -1.08 16.50
N LEU A 367 13.86 -2.19 16.90
CA LEU A 367 14.70 -2.22 18.12
C LEU A 367 15.97 -1.37 17.98
N LEU A 368 16.70 -1.54 16.88
CA LEU A 368 17.92 -0.78 16.61
C LEU A 368 17.60 0.71 16.36
N GLY A 369 16.51 0.99 15.64
CA GLY A 369 16.04 2.35 15.40
C GLY A 369 15.66 3.06 16.70
N ALA A 370 14.95 2.39 17.60
CA ALA A 370 14.62 2.91 18.92
C ALA A 370 15.88 3.22 19.76
N LEU A 371 16.89 2.37 19.67
CA LEU A 371 18.19 2.57 20.35
C LEU A 371 18.90 3.82 19.80
N VAL A 372 19.01 3.96 18.47
CA VAL A 372 19.61 5.12 17.81
C VAL A 372 18.86 6.41 18.15
N GLN A 373 17.54 6.34 18.19
CA GLN A 373 16.68 7.47 18.59
C GLN A 373 16.75 7.76 20.10
N ARG A 374 17.35 6.88 20.89
CA ARG A 374 17.35 6.96 22.36
C ARG A 374 15.95 7.08 22.92
N ALA A 375 15.02 6.28 22.36
CA ALA A 375 13.63 6.31 22.77
C ALA A 375 13.47 5.80 24.22
N ALA A 376 12.79 6.55 25.05
CA ALA A 376 12.51 6.15 26.41
C ALA A 376 11.56 4.93 26.44
N LEU A 377 11.74 4.01 27.38
CA LEU A 377 10.91 2.80 27.53
C LEU A 377 9.40 3.07 27.54
N PRO A 378 8.88 4.13 28.20
CA PRO A 378 7.46 4.46 28.14
C PRO A 378 6.97 4.77 26.71
N LYS A 379 7.79 5.43 25.87
CA LYS A 379 7.45 5.70 24.46
C LYS A 379 7.39 4.42 23.63
N LEU A 380 8.32 3.50 23.85
CA LEU A 380 8.31 2.17 23.24
C LEU A 380 7.07 1.38 23.65
N GLY A 381 6.77 1.31 24.94
CA GLY A 381 5.57 0.64 25.45
C GLY A 381 4.28 1.25 24.91
N GLY A 382 4.21 2.59 24.83
CA GLY A 382 3.07 3.30 24.24
C GLY A 382 2.91 3.01 22.74
N ALA A 383 3.99 3.01 21.97
CA ALA A 383 3.98 2.66 20.54
C ALA A 383 3.48 1.23 20.33
N LEU A 384 4.01 0.24 21.06
CA LEU A 384 3.58 -1.15 20.97
C LEU A 384 2.10 -1.33 21.40
N THR A 385 1.67 -0.71 22.48
CA THR A 385 0.28 -0.79 22.94
C THR A 385 -0.69 -0.23 21.91
N THR A 386 -0.35 0.91 21.30
CA THR A 386 -1.16 1.51 20.23
C THR A 386 -1.20 0.61 19.00
N THR A 387 -0.05 0.06 18.60
CA THR A 387 0.05 -0.91 17.51
C THR A 387 -0.84 -2.12 17.75
N LEU A 388 -0.75 -2.76 18.92
CA LEU A 388 -1.54 -3.95 19.24
C LEU A 388 -3.05 -3.67 19.20
N LYS A 389 -3.49 -2.53 19.71
CA LYS A 389 -4.91 -2.12 19.63
C LYS A 389 -5.37 -1.96 18.19
N GLN A 390 -4.56 -1.34 17.34
CA GLN A 390 -4.87 -1.15 15.93
C GLN A 390 -4.83 -2.48 15.15
N LEU A 391 -4.00 -3.42 15.57
CA LEU A 391 -3.82 -4.70 14.91
C LEU A 391 -5.02 -5.64 15.07
N VAL A 392 -5.79 -5.55 16.17
CA VAL A 392 -6.93 -6.45 16.43
C VAL A 392 -7.94 -6.50 15.28
N PRO A 393 -8.54 -5.38 14.83
CA PRO A 393 -9.49 -5.42 13.71
C PRO A 393 -8.85 -5.87 12.38
N VAL A 394 -7.57 -5.56 12.17
CA VAL A 394 -6.81 -5.99 10.99
C VAL A 394 -6.61 -7.51 11.00
N THR A 395 -6.25 -8.08 12.15
CA THR A 395 -6.10 -9.53 12.34
C THR A 395 -7.40 -10.28 12.03
N ILE A 396 -8.52 -9.81 12.58
CA ILE A 396 -9.83 -10.43 12.35
C ILE A 396 -10.21 -10.38 10.87
N ALA A 397 -10.03 -9.22 10.22
CA ALA A 397 -10.35 -9.05 8.82
C ALA A 397 -9.47 -9.97 7.94
N LEU A 398 -8.16 -9.96 8.17
CA LEU A 398 -7.21 -10.76 7.39
C LEU A 398 -7.48 -12.26 7.52
N LEU A 399 -7.65 -12.75 8.76
CA LEU A 399 -7.94 -14.15 9.02
C LEU A 399 -9.24 -14.59 8.37
N ALA A 400 -10.31 -13.78 8.47
CA ALA A 400 -11.60 -14.08 7.87
C ALA A 400 -11.53 -14.11 6.33
N MET A 401 -10.83 -13.14 5.71
CA MET A 401 -10.66 -13.10 4.25
C MET A 401 -9.79 -14.26 3.74
N LEU A 402 -8.73 -14.63 4.46
CA LEU A 402 -7.91 -15.81 4.11
C LEU A 402 -8.69 -17.10 4.28
N LEU A 403 -9.49 -17.22 5.34
CA LEU A 403 -10.36 -18.39 5.54
C LEU A 403 -11.36 -18.52 4.37
N LEU A 404 -11.99 -17.42 3.96
CA LEU A 404 -12.87 -17.36 2.80
C LEU A 404 -12.12 -17.81 1.53
N ALA A 405 -10.98 -17.17 1.21
CA ALA A 405 -10.22 -17.46 0.00
C ALA A 405 -9.75 -18.94 -0.04
N ARG A 406 -9.14 -19.44 1.04
CA ARG A 406 -8.68 -20.83 1.11
C ARG A 406 -9.83 -21.84 1.03
N THR A 407 -10.98 -21.53 1.63
CA THR A 407 -12.19 -22.36 1.49
C THR A 407 -12.61 -22.44 0.03
N MET A 408 -12.67 -21.32 -0.68
CA MET A 408 -13.07 -21.29 -2.09
C MET A 408 -12.12 -22.07 -2.98
N VAL A 409 -10.82 -21.94 -2.77
CA VAL A 409 -9.79 -22.70 -3.52
C VAL A 409 -9.94 -24.20 -3.25
N ARG A 410 -9.94 -24.60 -1.99
CA ARG A 410 -9.95 -26.02 -1.59
C ARG A 410 -11.25 -26.76 -1.90
N SER A 411 -12.33 -26.04 -2.15
CA SER A 411 -13.64 -26.62 -2.55
C SER A 411 -13.89 -26.62 -4.05
N GLY A 412 -13.02 -26.03 -4.89
CA GLY A 412 -13.24 -25.89 -6.34
C GLY A 412 -14.15 -24.72 -6.74
N MET A 413 -14.59 -23.89 -5.80
CA MET A 413 -15.40 -22.68 -6.11
C MET A 413 -14.64 -21.70 -7.00
N THR A 414 -13.32 -21.55 -6.79
CA THR A 414 -12.49 -20.63 -7.59
C THR A 414 -12.42 -21.06 -9.04
N GLU A 415 -12.29 -22.36 -9.32
CA GLU A 415 -12.27 -22.95 -10.66
C GLU A 415 -13.60 -22.73 -11.38
N GLU A 416 -14.73 -22.90 -10.70
CA GLU A 416 -16.06 -22.63 -11.25
C GLU A 416 -16.26 -21.15 -11.63
N LEU A 417 -15.75 -20.24 -10.81
CA LEU A 417 -15.76 -18.81 -11.13
C LEU A 417 -14.86 -18.47 -12.32
N ALA A 418 -13.68 -19.09 -12.36
CA ALA A 418 -12.73 -18.90 -13.45
C ALA A 418 -13.30 -19.38 -14.79
N GLN A 419 -13.94 -20.57 -14.81
CA GLN A 419 -14.62 -21.09 -16.00
C GLN A 419 -15.75 -20.16 -16.48
N ALA A 420 -16.56 -19.64 -15.56
CA ALA A 420 -17.64 -18.71 -15.88
C ALA A 420 -17.07 -17.35 -16.40
N ALA A 421 -16.00 -16.86 -15.81
CA ALA A 421 -15.30 -15.66 -16.26
C ALA A 421 -14.70 -15.88 -17.65
N ALA A 422 -13.98 -16.96 -17.88
CA ALA A 422 -13.40 -17.31 -19.16
C ALA A 422 -14.46 -17.43 -20.27
N GLY A 423 -15.57 -18.10 -19.98
CA GLY A 423 -16.67 -18.28 -20.91
C GLY A 423 -17.41 -16.99 -21.27
N SER A 424 -17.43 -16.00 -20.37
CA SER A 424 -18.17 -14.74 -20.57
C SER A 424 -17.33 -13.57 -21.03
N THR A 425 -16.05 -13.52 -20.68
CA THR A 425 -15.17 -12.37 -20.92
C THR A 425 -14.01 -12.68 -21.86
N ALA A 426 -13.59 -13.94 -21.95
CA ALA A 426 -12.56 -14.44 -22.87
C ALA A 426 -11.37 -13.45 -23.04
N SER A 427 -11.19 -12.92 -24.24
CA SER A 427 -10.11 -11.98 -24.60
C SER A 427 -10.14 -10.64 -23.85
N ALA A 428 -11.25 -10.29 -23.19
CA ALA A 428 -11.35 -9.05 -22.42
C ALA A 428 -10.81 -9.17 -20.97
N TRP A 429 -10.56 -10.39 -20.48
CA TRP A 429 -10.12 -10.62 -19.11
C TRP A 429 -8.87 -9.82 -18.70
N PRO A 430 -7.81 -9.71 -19.51
CA PRO A 430 -6.64 -8.92 -19.14
C PRO A 430 -6.98 -7.45 -18.85
N VAL A 431 -7.96 -6.87 -19.56
CA VAL A 431 -8.44 -5.50 -19.30
C VAL A 431 -9.23 -5.42 -17.99
N LEU A 432 -9.92 -6.49 -17.61
CA LEU A 432 -10.71 -6.56 -16.39
C LEU A 432 -9.87 -6.88 -15.14
N ALA A 433 -8.76 -7.57 -15.29
CA ALA A 433 -7.91 -8.00 -14.18
C ALA A 433 -7.54 -6.87 -13.20
N PRO A 434 -7.04 -5.70 -13.64
CA PRO A 434 -6.78 -4.60 -12.69
C PRO A 434 -8.07 -4.00 -12.11
N LEU A 435 -9.21 -4.05 -12.82
CA LEU A 435 -10.49 -3.57 -12.28
C LEU A 435 -10.99 -4.47 -11.14
N VAL A 436 -10.72 -5.77 -11.19
CA VAL A 436 -10.94 -6.70 -10.07
C VAL A 436 -10.08 -6.30 -8.87
N GLY A 437 -8.82 -5.97 -9.09
CA GLY A 437 -7.93 -5.43 -8.06
C GLY A 437 -8.46 -4.14 -7.43
N VAL A 438 -8.89 -3.19 -8.27
CA VAL A 438 -9.53 -1.93 -7.83
C VAL A 438 -10.74 -2.21 -6.95
N LEU A 439 -11.65 -3.11 -7.40
CA LEU A 439 -12.85 -3.48 -6.66
C LEU A 439 -12.50 -4.04 -5.28
N GLY A 440 -11.52 -4.93 -5.21
CA GLY A 440 -11.07 -5.51 -3.95
C GLY A 440 -10.59 -4.46 -2.95
N THR A 441 -9.75 -3.52 -3.38
CA THR A 441 -9.27 -2.45 -2.51
C THR A 441 -10.33 -1.42 -2.20
N PHE A 442 -11.17 -1.05 -3.16
CA PHE A 442 -12.30 -0.16 -2.92
C PHE A 442 -13.18 -0.66 -1.76
N VAL A 443 -13.46 -1.95 -1.74
CA VAL A 443 -14.30 -2.57 -0.71
C VAL A 443 -13.56 -2.75 0.60
N THR A 444 -12.37 -3.33 0.57
CA THR A 444 -11.63 -3.72 1.79
C THR A 444 -10.81 -2.59 2.42
N GLY A 445 -10.50 -1.55 1.66
CA GLY A 445 -9.56 -0.49 2.05
C GLY A 445 -8.10 -0.92 2.04
N SER A 446 -7.77 -2.11 1.48
CA SER A 446 -6.44 -2.70 1.56
C SER A 446 -6.06 -3.44 0.29
N GLY A 447 -4.91 -3.08 -0.31
CA GLY A 447 -4.35 -3.81 -1.44
C GLY A 447 -3.99 -5.25 -1.08
N THR A 448 -3.48 -5.49 0.13
CA THR A 448 -3.21 -6.84 0.64
C THR A 448 -4.48 -7.69 0.68
N ALA A 449 -5.58 -7.16 1.21
CA ALA A 449 -6.85 -7.89 1.26
C ALA A 449 -7.45 -8.13 -0.13
N SER A 450 -7.28 -7.18 -1.06
CA SER A 450 -7.66 -7.37 -2.47
C SER A 450 -6.93 -8.56 -3.08
N ASN A 451 -5.61 -8.64 -2.88
CA ASN A 451 -4.81 -9.73 -3.43
C ASN A 451 -5.12 -11.08 -2.74
N VAL A 452 -5.43 -11.07 -1.43
CA VAL A 452 -5.93 -12.28 -0.75
C VAL A 452 -7.20 -12.83 -1.41
N LEU A 453 -8.12 -11.94 -1.81
CA LEU A 453 -9.42 -12.36 -2.36
C LEU A 453 -9.33 -12.83 -3.81
N PHE A 454 -8.46 -12.24 -4.61
CA PHE A 454 -8.56 -12.38 -6.06
C PHE A 454 -7.33 -12.98 -6.75
N THR A 455 -6.22 -13.25 -6.04
CA THR A 455 -5.05 -13.89 -6.66
C THR A 455 -5.40 -15.24 -7.28
N ASP A 456 -6.05 -16.11 -6.51
CA ASP A 456 -6.40 -17.45 -6.98
C ASP A 456 -7.39 -17.42 -8.16
N LEU A 457 -8.32 -16.44 -8.17
CA LEU A 457 -9.23 -16.21 -9.31
C LEU A 457 -8.45 -15.79 -10.57
N GLN A 458 -7.44 -14.91 -10.43
CA GLN A 458 -6.61 -14.51 -11.57
C GLN A 458 -5.82 -15.69 -12.13
N VAL A 459 -5.23 -16.53 -11.25
CA VAL A 459 -4.50 -17.73 -11.65
C VAL A 459 -5.41 -18.70 -12.41
N ALA A 460 -6.52 -19.10 -11.80
CA ALA A 460 -7.44 -20.05 -12.40
C ALA A 460 -8.03 -19.55 -13.74
N THR A 461 -8.30 -18.22 -13.84
CA THR A 461 -8.81 -17.66 -15.11
C THR A 461 -7.71 -17.58 -16.16
N ALA A 462 -6.45 -17.28 -15.80
CA ALA A 462 -5.32 -17.31 -16.70
C ALA A 462 -5.14 -18.70 -17.32
N GLU A 463 -5.16 -19.75 -16.47
CA GLU A 463 -5.04 -21.15 -16.88
C GLU A 463 -6.17 -21.56 -17.82
N GLN A 464 -7.43 -21.20 -17.51
CA GLN A 464 -8.59 -21.48 -18.36
C GLN A 464 -8.51 -20.81 -19.74
N LEU A 465 -7.92 -19.63 -19.83
CA LEU A 465 -7.79 -18.86 -21.07
C LEU A 465 -6.48 -19.12 -21.81
N GLY A 466 -5.54 -19.86 -21.21
CA GLY A 466 -4.21 -20.11 -21.76
C GLY A 466 -3.32 -18.87 -21.80
N TYR A 467 -3.52 -17.91 -20.88
CA TYR A 467 -2.71 -16.72 -20.75
C TYR A 467 -1.53 -16.94 -19.77
N ASP A 468 -0.47 -16.14 -19.95
CA ASP A 468 0.59 -16.09 -18.95
C ASP A 468 0.04 -15.49 -17.64
N THR A 469 0.20 -16.26 -16.57
CA THR A 469 -0.33 -15.92 -15.24
C THR A 469 0.39 -14.73 -14.62
N LEU A 470 1.70 -14.60 -14.83
CA LEU A 470 2.52 -13.60 -14.16
C LEU A 470 2.13 -12.15 -14.50
N PRO A 471 1.91 -11.77 -15.78
CA PRO A 471 1.39 -10.45 -16.12
C PRO A 471 0.02 -10.16 -15.52
N LEU A 472 -0.90 -11.15 -15.48
CA LEU A 472 -2.23 -10.96 -14.87
C LEU A 472 -2.15 -10.75 -13.37
N LEU A 473 -1.25 -11.42 -12.67
CA LEU A 473 -0.97 -11.18 -11.26
C LEU A 473 -0.38 -9.79 -11.03
N GLY A 474 0.53 -9.34 -11.91
CA GLY A 474 1.03 -7.97 -11.91
C GLY A 474 -0.10 -6.94 -12.07
N ALA A 475 -1.04 -7.21 -13.00
CA ALA A 475 -2.22 -6.39 -13.24
C ALA A 475 -3.17 -6.37 -12.01
N GLN A 476 -3.37 -7.50 -11.35
CA GLN A 476 -4.16 -7.62 -10.12
C GLN A 476 -3.56 -6.74 -9.01
N ASN A 477 -2.26 -6.87 -8.71
CA ASN A 477 -1.59 -6.09 -7.68
C ASN A 477 -1.54 -4.58 -8.04
N PHE A 478 -1.30 -4.25 -9.29
CA PHE A 478 -1.41 -2.89 -9.81
C PHE A 478 -2.82 -2.34 -9.57
N GLY A 479 -3.87 -3.08 -9.95
CA GLY A 479 -5.26 -2.70 -9.73
C GLY A 479 -5.59 -2.50 -8.26
N ALA A 480 -5.10 -3.40 -7.39
CA ALA A 480 -5.24 -3.27 -5.94
C ALA A 480 -4.63 -1.95 -5.42
N SER A 481 -3.51 -1.51 -5.97
CA SER A 481 -2.90 -0.21 -5.66
C SER A 481 -3.76 0.95 -6.15
N VAL A 482 -4.21 0.88 -7.40
CA VAL A 482 -5.01 1.91 -8.08
C VAL A 482 -6.37 2.14 -7.40
N GLY A 483 -6.92 1.14 -6.72
CA GLY A 483 -8.17 1.24 -5.95
C GLY A 483 -8.06 2.06 -4.65
N ASN A 484 -6.86 2.29 -4.14
CA ASN A 484 -6.64 2.97 -2.86
C ASN A 484 -7.26 4.38 -2.79
N PRO A 485 -7.11 5.27 -3.80
CA PRO A 485 -7.65 6.63 -3.77
C PRO A 485 -9.18 6.75 -3.68
N ILE A 486 -9.90 5.70 -3.99
CA ILE A 486 -11.38 5.68 -3.91
C ILE A 486 -11.89 4.87 -2.72
N ALA A 487 -11.02 4.19 -1.98
CA ALA A 487 -11.41 3.36 -0.84
C ALA A 487 -11.98 4.22 0.31
N PRO A 488 -13.26 4.04 0.71
CA PRO A 488 -13.91 4.89 1.70
C PRO A 488 -13.17 4.93 3.03
N HIS A 489 -12.61 3.79 3.46
CA HIS A 489 -11.85 3.69 4.71
C HIS A 489 -10.63 4.64 4.73
N ASN A 490 -9.88 4.68 3.63
CA ASN A 490 -8.69 5.52 3.52
C ASN A 490 -9.07 7.02 3.41
N ILE A 491 -10.18 7.32 2.72
CA ILE A 491 -10.72 8.69 2.62
C ILE A 491 -11.15 9.18 4.01
N VAL A 492 -11.85 8.35 4.80
CA VAL A 492 -12.24 8.68 6.18
C VAL A 492 -11.01 8.92 7.05
N ALA A 493 -9.99 8.05 6.97
CA ALA A 493 -8.77 8.20 7.76
C ALA A 493 -8.04 9.52 7.47
N GLY A 494 -7.87 9.87 6.18
CA GLY A 494 -7.26 11.14 5.78
C GLY A 494 -8.15 12.35 6.07
N GLY A 495 -9.44 12.25 5.80
CA GLY A 495 -10.42 13.33 6.01
C GLY A 495 -10.59 13.73 7.47
N ALA A 496 -10.60 12.76 8.38
CA ALA A 496 -10.75 13.00 9.81
C ALA A 496 -9.66 13.92 10.39
N THR A 497 -8.43 13.84 9.85
CA THR A 497 -7.28 14.64 10.33
C THR A 497 -7.37 16.14 9.96
N VAL A 498 -8.23 16.48 9.00
CA VAL A 498 -8.43 17.85 8.51
C VAL A 498 -9.87 18.35 8.63
N GLY A 499 -10.68 17.65 9.44
CA GLY A 499 -12.05 18.05 9.73
C GLY A 499 -13.05 17.83 8.58
N LEU A 500 -12.77 16.92 7.65
CA LEU A 500 -13.64 16.59 6.51
C LEU A 500 -14.59 15.40 6.79
N THR A 501 -15.03 15.22 8.01
CA THR A 501 -16.00 14.16 8.35
C THR A 501 -17.31 14.37 7.59
N GLY A 502 -17.79 13.35 6.88
CA GLY A 502 -19.02 13.39 6.09
C GLY A 502 -18.86 13.91 4.66
N SER A 503 -17.63 14.26 4.23
CA SER A 503 -17.32 14.72 2.86
C SER A 503 -16.64 13.66 2.00
N GLU A 504 -16.72 12.40 2.39
CA GLU A 504 -16.05 11.28 1.72
C GLU A 504 -16.47 11.13 0.27
N ALA A 505 -17.77 11.35 -0.02
CA ALA A 505 -18.31 11.31 -1.38
C ALA A 505 -17.69 12.37 -2.29
N ASP A 506 -17.34 13.55 -1.77
CA ASP A 506 -16.74 14.63 -2.54
C ASP A 506 -15.28 14.33 -2.89
N VAL A 507 -14.54 13.67 -1.99
CA VAL A 507 -13.19 13.15 -2.28
C VAL A 507 -13.28 12.09 -3.36
N MET A 508 -14.14 11.07 -3.17
CA MET A 508 -14.30 9.96 -4.09
C MET A 508 -14.70 10.41 -5.49
N ARG A 509 -15.62 11.38 -5.63
CA ARG A 509 -16.01 11.95 -6.94
C ARG A 509 -14.83 12.57 -7.69
N ARG A 510 -13.83 13.09 -6.99
CA ARG A 510 -12.64 13.71 -7.60
C ARG A 510 -11.53 12.71 -7.90
N THR A 511 -11.52 11.56 -7.24
CA THR A 511 -10.50 10.52 -7.42
C THR A 511 -10.94 9.40 -8.35
N ILE A 512 -12.25 9.10 -8.44
CA ILE A 512 -12.76 7.95 -9.23
C ILE A 512 -12.38 8.01 -10.71
N GLY A 513 -12.43 9.19 -11.32
CA GLY A 513 -12.11 9.35 -12.75
C GLY A 513 -10.67 8.95 -13.06
N ILE A 514 -9.72 9.42 -12.27
CA ILE A 514 -8.30 9.07 -12.46
C ILE A 514 -8.04 7.60 -12.11
N THR A 515 -8.70 7.06 -11.09
CA THR A 515 -8.62 5.64 -10.75
C THR A 515 -9.06 4.76 -11.91
N LEU A 516 -10.21 5.04 -12.53
CA LEU A 516 -10.69 4.25 -13.67
C LEU A 516 -9.79 4.39 -14.90
N VAL A 517 -9.35 5.60 -15.23
CA VAL A 517 -8.42 5.82 -16.34
C VAL A 517 -7.12 5.03 -16.11
N TYR A 518 -6.55 5.11 -14.93
CA TYR A 518 -5.30 4.44 -14.60
C TYR A 518 -5.45 2.91 -14.62
N ALA A 519 -6.56 2.38 -14.10
CA ALA A 519 -6.88 0.95 -14.16
C ALA A 519 -7.04 0.44 -15.59
N VAL A 520 -7.77 1.18 -16.44
CA VAL A 520 -7.96 0.81 -17.86
C VAL A 520 -6.63 0.84 -18.61
N LEU A 521 -5.77 1.82 -18.40
CA LEU A 521 -4.43 1.86 -19.00
C LEU A 521 -3.61 0.64 -18.60
N GLY A 522 -3.66 0.24 -17.32
CA GLY A 522 -3.04 -1.00 -16.85
C GLY A 522 -3.63 -2.25 -17.51
N GLY A 523 -4.95 -2.29 -17.69
CA GLY A 523 -5.62 -3.39 -18.36
C GLY A 523 -5.25 -3.51 -19.86
N LEU A 524 -5.11 -2.37 -20.55
CA LEU A 524 -4.61 -2.35 -21.92
C LEU A 524 -3.15 -2.85 -22.01
N LEU A 525 -2.32 -2.51 -21.03
CA LEU A 525 -0.97 -3.06 -20.94
C LEU A 525 -1.00 -4.57 -20.66
N ALA A 526 -1.87 -5.02 -19.75
CA ALA A 526 -2.02 -6.45 -19.46
C ALA A 526 -2.37 -7.23 -20.74
N LEU A 527 -3.28 -6.70 -21.57
CA LEU A 527 -3.65 -7.31 -22.86
C LEU A 527 -2.47 -7.45 -23.83
N LEU A 528 -1.43 -6.61 -23.70
CA LEU A 528 -0.23 -6.68 -24.54
C LEU A 528 0.84 -7.61 -23.98
N LEU A 529 0.75 -7.95 -22.68
CA LEU A 529 1.78 -8.73 -21.98
C LEU A 529 1.41 -10.21 -21.79
N VAL A 530 0.13 -10.59 -21.94
CA VAL A 530 -0.38 -11.97 -21.81
C VAL A 530 -0.27 -12.78 -23.10
#